data_fcd66ca07984c81314a1c41833e4fc69
#
_entry.id   fcd66ca07984c81314a1c41833e4fc69
#
_cell.length_a   1.000
_cell.length_b   1.000
_cell.length_c   1.000
_cell.angle_alpha   90.00
_cell.angle_beta   90.00
_cell.angle_gamma   90.00
#
_symmetry.space_group_name_H-M   'P 1'
#
loop_
_entity.id
_entity.type
_entity.pdbx_description
1 polymer ?
#
loop_
_entity_poly.entity_id
_entity_poly.type
_entity_poly.pdbx_seq_one_letter_code
_entity_poly.pdbx_strand_id
1 'polypeptide(L)'
;QSTYSKLANFYAFNISQPGIPIIYYGEEIGLMGEGDPGNRRMMRFEINQDERNLKDTFSKLNGLRKKYVSLSLGDQTIIETKGPIFATLKSYFDEHTLLIINQSNKQITTKITLPINGELLVAVDNNHKINIIDNSVILEIEPMSHQFYYVSQ
;
A
#
# COMPACT_ATOMS: atom_id res chain seq x y z
N GLN A 1 19.00 -1.45 -1.30
CA GLN A 1 17.53 -1.30 -1.45
C GLN A 1 17.23 0.16 -1.60
N SER A 2 16.51 0.51 -2.65
CA SER A 2 16.42 1.88 -3.07
C SER A 2 15.49 2.70 -2.15
N THR A 3 15.82 3.97 -1.99
CA THR A 3 14.96 4.98 -1.35
C THR A 3 13.56 4.96 -1.97
N TYR A 4 13.44 4.63 -3.25
CA TYR A 4 12.17 4.53 -3.98
C TYR A 4 11.21 3.47 -3.44
N SER A 5 11.71 2.30 -2.96
CA SER A 5 10.84 1.30 -2.31
C SER A 5 10.22 1.83 -1.01
N LYS A 6 10.97 2.61 -0.25
CA LYS A 6 10.46 3.27 0.97
C LYS A 6 9.39 4.31 0.63
N LEU A 7 9.62 5.11 -0.41
CA LEU A 7 8.64 6.10 -0.89
C LEU A 7 7.37 5.41 -1.38
N ALA A 8 7.50 4.31 -2.13
CA ALA A 8 6.36 3.54 -2.60
C ALA A 8 5.54 2.97 -1.43
N ASN A 9 6.19 2.42 -0.39
CA ASN A 9 5.54 1.93 0.81
C ASN A 9 4.85 3.05 1.59
N PHE A 10 5.53 4.20 1.73
CA PHE A 10 4.95 5.37 2.38
C PHE A 10 3.71 5.87 1.63
N TYR A 11 3.78 5.88 0.29
CA TYR A 11 2.64 6.29 -0.52
C TYR A 11 1.49 5.27 -0.45
N ALA A 12 1.78 3.96 -0.45
CA ALA A 12 0.76 2.93 -0.21
C ALA A 12 0.05 3.12 1.14
N PHE A 13 0.82 3.45 2.18
CA PHE A 13 0.26 3.84 3.47
C PHE A 13 -0.62 5.10 3.34
N ASN A 14 -0.14 6.15 2.71
CA ASN A 14 -0.87 7.43 2.57
C ASN A 14 -2.23 7.24 1.88
N ILE A 15 -2.28 6.51 0.77
CA ILE A 15 -3.54 6.26 0.05
C ILE A 15 -4.53 5.38 0.81
N SER A 16 -4.07 4.64 1.81
CA SER A 16 -4.92 3.81 2.67
C SER A 16 -5.52 4.60 3.85
N GLN A 17 -5.03 5.80 4.11
CA GLN A 17 -5.53 6.61 5.23
C GLN A 17 -6.87 7.26 4.90
N PRO A 18 -7.71 7.54 5.92
CA PRO A 18 -8.91 8.35 5.76
C PRO A 18 -8.57 9.76 5.25
N GLY A 19 -9.47 10.36 4.50
CA GLY A 19 -9.31 11.73 3.98
C GLY A 19 -8.80 11.76 2.53
N ILE A 20 -8.25 12.88 2.12
CA ILE A 20 -7.77 13.12 0.75
C ILE A 20 -6.24 13.02 0.75
N PRO A 21 -5.65 12.05 0.01
CA PRO A 21 -4.20 11.97 -0.11
C PRO A 21 -3.68 13.19 -0.87
N ILE A 22 -2.69 13.85 -0.31
CA ILE A 22 -2.02 14.99 -0.95
C ILE A 22 -0.65 14.51 -1.41
N ILE A 23 -0.32 14.80 -2.67
CA ILE A 23 0.98 14.57 -3.27
C ILE A 23 1.55 15.95 -3.60
N TYR A 24 2.71 16.27 -3.03
CA TYR A 24 3.43 17.46 -3.45
C TYR A 24 4.15 17.18 -4.78
N TYR A 25 4.23 18.16 -5.67
CA TYR A 25 4.83 17.95 -6.98
C TYR A 25 6.27 17.44 -6.89
N GLY A 26 6.58 16.43 -7.69
CA GLY A 26 7.88 15.77 -7.71
C GLY A 26 8.01 14.58 -6.74
N GLU A 27 7.10 14.37 -5.78
CA GLU A 27 7.12 13.18 -4.92
C GLU A 27 6.98 11.90 -5.75
N GLU A 28 6.19 11.95 -6.81
CA GLU A 28 5.94 10.82 -7.71
C GLU A 28 7.19 10.37 -8.48
N ILE A 29 8.24 11.19 -8.52
CA ILE A 29 9.55 10.85 -9.10
C ILE A 29 10.66 10.83 -8.05
N GLY A 30 10.32 11.00 -6.77
CA GLY A 30 11.30 11.05 -5.68
C GLY A 30 12.21 12.27 -5.75
N LEU A 31 11.70 13.42 -6.22
CA LEU A 31 12.45 14.68 -6.27
C LEU A 31 12.92 15.04 -4.85
N MET A 32 14.22 15.16 -4.68
CA MET A 32 14.79 15.49 -3.39
C MET A 32 14.50 16.94 -3.02
N GLY A 33 14.02 17.14 -1.80
CA GLY A 33 13.83 18.45 -1.18
C GLY A 33 14.46 18.48 0.20
N GLU A 34 14.79 19.66 0.65
CA GLU A 34 15.22 19.97 2.01
C GLU A 34 14.16 20.88 2.63
N GLY A 35 14.48 21.52 3.74
CA GLY A 35 13.65 22.61 4.26
C GLY A 35 13.49 23.76 3.26
N ASP A 36 12.56 24.67 3.54
CA ASP A 36 12.29 25.84 2.72
C ASP A 36 13.54 26.73 2.57
N PRO A 37 13.94 27.18 1.37
CA PRO A 37 13.25 27.07 0.08
C PRO A 37 13.68 25.83 -0.76
N GLY A 38 14.51 24.94 -0.25
CA GLY A 38 15.07 23.81 -1.00
C GLY A 38 14.03 22.80 -1.49
N ASN A 39 12.86 22.75 -0.84
CA ASN A 39 11.71 21.94 -1.23
C ASN A 39 10.92 22.52 -2.42
N ARG A 40 11.23 23.73 -2.88
CA ARG A 40 10.56 24.43 -4.01
C ARG A 40 11.40 24.41 -5.27
N ARG A 41 12.10 23.32 -5.55
CA ARG A 41 12.90 23.15 -6.77
C ARG A 41 11.99 23.13 -8.00
N MET A 42 12.57 23.51 -9.14
CA MET A 42 11.86 23.38 -10.43
C MET A 42 11.55 21.90 -10.71
N MET A 43 10.35 21.65 -11.23
CA MET A 43 9.96 20.30 -11.67
C MET A 43 10.92 19.81 -12.76
N ARG A 44 11.36 18.57 -12.65
CA ARG A 44 12.19 17.88 -13.62
C ARG A 44 11.35 16.87 -14.41
N PHE A 45 11.41 16.95 -15.72
CA PHE A 45 10.65 16.09 -16.62
C PHE A 45 11.50 14.96 -17.23
N GLU A 46 12.80 15.12 -17.26
CA GLU A 46 13.71 14.03 -17.61
C GLU A 46 13.93 13.14 -16.39
N ILE A 47 13.45 11.91 -16.48
CA ILE A 47 13.44 10.94 -15.39
C ILE A 47 14.12 9.63 -15.81
N ASN A 48 14.83 9.02 -14.89
CA ASN A 48 15.47 7.72 -15.09
C ASN A 48 14.45 6.57 -14.91
N GLN A 49 14.91 5.31 -15.05
CA GLN A 49 14.02 4.14 -14.97
C GLN A 49 13.43 3.93 -13.58
N ASP A 50 14.20 4.16 -12.52
CA ASP A 50 13.70 3.99 -11.14
C ASP A 50 12.63 5.02 -10.80
N GLU A 51 12.81 6.26 -11.26
CA GLU A 51 11.83 7.33 -11.12
C GLU A 51 10.55 7.05 -11.92
N ARG A 52 10.68 6.46 -13.11
CA ARG A 52 9.53 5.98 -13.89
C ARG A 52 8.76 4.91 -13.13
N ASN A 53 9.48 3.92 -12.61
CA ASN A 53 8.87 2.83 -11.83
C ASN A 53 8.12 3.36 -10.61
N LEU A 54 8.69 4.35 -9.90
CA LEU A 54 8.02 5.01 -8.79
C LEU A 54 6.75 5.72 -9.25
N LYS A 55 6.81 6.52 -10.31
CA LYS A 55 5.67 7.23 -10.89
C LYS A 55 4.55 6.28 -11.31
N ASP A 56 4.90 5.15 -11.94
CA ASP A 56 3.94 4.11 -12.31
C ASP A 56 3.28 3.48 -11.06
N THR A 57 4.06 3.29 -9.99
CA THR A 57 3.53 2.83 -8.70
C THR A 57 2.52 3.82 -8.12
N PHE A 58 2.84 5.12 -8.10
CA PHE A 58 1.90 6.17 -7.67
C PHE A 58 0.61 6.16 -8.50
N SER A 59 0.74 6.03 -9.82
CA SER A 59 -0.41 5.96 -10.72
C SER A 59 -1.30 4.76 -10.43
N LYS A 60 -0.71 3.57 -10.24
CA LYS A 60 -1.42 2.34 -9.88
C LYS A 60 -2.14 2.48 -8.55
N LEU A 61 -1.46 2.99 -7.53
CA LEU A 61 -2.02 3.19 -6.19
C LEU A 61 -3.20 4.17 -6.20
N ASN A 62 -3.10 5.28 -6.94
CA ASN A 62 -4.23 6.18 -7.15
C ASN A 62 -5.39 5.50 -7.89
N GLY A 63 -5.09 4.64 -8.85
CA GLY A 63 -6.08 3.80 -9.54
C GLY A 63 -6.82 2.87 -8.59
N LEU A 64 -6.11 2.25 -7.64
CA LEU A 64 -6.72 1.40 -6.61
C LEU A 64 -7.69 2.19 -5.74
N ARG A 65 -7.28 3.36 -5.27
CA ARG A 65 -8.14 4.21 -4.43
C ARG A 65 -9.41 4.68 -5.16
N LYS A 66 -9.35 4.87 -6.48
CA LYS A 66 -10.53 5.16 -7.30
C LYS A 66 -11.41 3.93 -7.52
N LYS A 67 -10.81 2.75 -7.62
CA LYS A 67 -11.52 1.50 -7.87
C LYS A 67 -12.24 0.98 -6.63
N TYR A 68 -11.58 1.04 -5.46
CA TYR A 68 -12.12 0.51 -4.21
C TYR A 68 -12.60 1.64 -3.31
N VAL A 69 -13.92 1.69 -3.12
CA VAL A 69 -14.57 2.73 -2.30
C VAL A 69 -14.14 2.63 -0.84
N SER A 70 -13.88 1.41 -0.36
CA SER A 70 -13.38 1.16 0.99
C SER A 70 -12.07 1.93 1.29
N LEU A 71 -11.18 2.09 0.31
CA LEU A 71 -9.95 2.88 0.49
C LEU A 71 -10.22 4.37 0.70
N SER A 72 -11.36 4.88 0.20
CA SER A 72 -11.71 6.30 0.28
C SER A 72 -12.63 6.62 1.45
N LEU A 73 -13.67 5.83 1.64
CA LEU A 73 -14.77 6.09 2.58
C LEU A 73 -14.87 5.05 3.70
N GLY A 74 -14.11 3.94 3.61
CA GLY A 74 -14.21 2.84 4.57
C GLY A 74 -13.62 3.16 5.93
N ASP A 75 -14.19 2.55 6.95
CA ASP A 75 -13.62 2.53 8.29
C ASP A 75 -12.28 1.80 8.31
N GLN A 76 -11.37 2.27 9.13
CA GLN A 76 -10.03 1.70 9.23
C GLN A 76 -9.88 0.86 10.50
N THR A 77 -9.44 -0.37 10.32
CA THR A 77 -9.02 -1.24 11.41
C THR A 77 -7.55 -1.60 11.24
N ILE A 78 -6.72 -1.26 12.22
CA ILE A 78 -5.31 -1.69 12.23
C ILE A 78 -5.29 -3.13 12.71
N ILE A 79 -4.67 -4.00 11.93
CA ILE A 79 -4.50 -5.42 12.26
C ILE A 79 -3.24 -5.56 13.11
N GLU A 80 -3.36 -6.27 14.23
CA GLU A 80 -2.21 -6.59 15.06
C GLU A 80 -1.23 -7.49 14.28
N THR A 81 0.01 -7.05 14.18
CA THR A 81 1.09 -7.77 13.49
C THR A 81 2.35 -7.77 14.35
N LYS A 82 3.27 -8.68 14.03
CA LYS A 82 4.57 -8.78 14.73
C LYS A 82 5.70 -8.21 13.88
N GLY A 83 6.65 -7.57 14.56
CA GLY A 83 7.86 -7.07 13.90
C GLY A 83 7.62 -5.92 12.93
N PRO A 84 8.31 -5.92 11.77
CA PRO A 84 8.28 -4.78 10.83
C PRO A 84 7.12 -4.85 9.83
N ILE A 85 6.10 -5.65 10.08
CA ILE A 85 4.89 -5.71 9.26
C ILE A 85 3.87 -4.71 9.78
N PHE A 86 3.35 -3.90 8.89
CA PHE A 86 2.15 -3.10 9.12
C PHE A 86 1.00 -3.66 8.30
N ALA A 87 -0.18 -3.80 8.90
CA ALA A 87 -1.38 -4.24 8.20
C ALA A 87 -2.59 -3.40 8.61
N THR A 88 -3.43 -3.04 7.65
CA THR A 88 -4.67 -2.32 7.90
C THR A 88 -5.77 -2.80 6.97
N LEU A 89 -6.96 -3.01 7.53
CA LEU A 89 -8.18 -3.33 6.81
C LEU A 89 -9.03 -2.06 6.67
N LYS A 90 -9.51 -1.82 5.48
CA LYS A 90 -10.50 -0.78 5.18
C LYS A 90 -11.82 -1.45 4.82
N SER A 91 -12.91 -1.07 5.48
CA SER A 91 -14.23 -1.68 5.30
C SER A 91 -15.27 -0.63 4.97
N TYR A 92 -15.98 -0.85 3.86
CA TYR A 92 -17.12 -0.02 3.46
C TYR A 92 -18.27 -0.95 3.02
N PHE A 93 -19.28 -1.11 3.86
CA PHE A 93 -20.30 -2.14 3.70
C PHE A 93 -19.65 -3.53 3.46
N ASP A 94 -19.96 -4.19 2.35
CA ASP A 94 -19.45 -5.51 1.99
C ASP A 94 -18.12 -5.46 1.22
N GLU A 95 -17.58 -4.26 0.95
CA GLU A 95 -16.28 -4.10 0.30
C GLU A 95 -15.18 -3.94 1.36
N HIS A 96 -14.21 -4.86 1.32
CA HIS A 96 -13.09 -4.86 2.25
C HIS A 96 -11.77 -4.92 1.49
N THR A 97 -10.86 -4.01 1.81
CA THR A 97 -9.49 -4.01 1.27
C THR A 97 -8.47 -4.07 2.38
N LEU A 98 -7.47 -4.93 2.22
CA LEU A 98 -6.37 -5.13 3.15
C LEU A 98 -5.09 -4.58 2.51
N LEU A 99 -4.39 -3.70 3.22
CA LEU A 99 -3.02 -3.30 2.91
C LEU A 99 -2.07 -3.99 3.88
N ILE A 100 -0.98 -4.56 3.35
CA ILE A 100 0.14 -5.08 4.14
C ILE A 100 1.42 -4.44 3.62
N ILE A 101 2.29 -4.01 4.55
CA ILE A 101 3.60 -3.42 4.27
C ILE A 101 4.67 -4.17 5.06
N ASN A 102 5.72 -4.60 4.38
CA ASN A 102 6.95 -5.09 4.99
C ASN A 102 8.01 -3.98 4.95
N GLN A 103 8.40 -3.49 6.11
CA GLN A 103 9.41 -2.42 6.25
C GLN A 103 10.83 -2.96 6.44
N SER A 104 11.00 -4.28 6.41
CA SER A 104 12.32 -4.92 6.60
C SER A 104 13.01 -5.24 5.29
N ASN A 105 14.30 -5.55 5.40
CA ASN A 105 15.13 -6.01 4.27
C ASN A 105 15.05 -7.52 4.02
N LYS A 106 14.09 -8.21 4.66
CA LYS A 106 13.91 -9.67 4.55
C LYS A 106 12.49 -9.97 4.16
N GLN A 107 12.29 -11.05 3.41
CA GLN A 107 10.99 -11.64 3.22
C GLN A 107 10.44 -12.12 4.57
N ILE A 108 9.18 -11.87 4.84
CA ILE A 108 8.53 -12.25 6.10
C ILE A 108 7.26 -13.03 5.79
N THR A 109 7.17 -14.20 6.40
CA THR A 109 5.93 -14.96 6.48
C THR A 109 5.19 -14.55 7.75
N THR A 110 3.95 -14.11 7.62
CA THR A 110 3.13 -13.66 8.75
C THR A 110 1.73 -14.22 8.67
N LYS A 111 1.14 -14.49 9.84
CA LYS A 111 -0.27 -14.83 9.97
C LYS A 111 -1.04 -13.54 10.23
N ILE A 112 -2.04 -13.28 9.39
CA ILE A 112 -2.99 -12.17 9.53
C ILE A 112 -4.34 -12.74 9.94
N THR A 113 -4.93 -12.21 11.00
CA THR A 113 -6.29 -12.54 11.42
C THR A 113 -7.19 -11.36 11.08
N LEU A 114 -8.19 -11.61 10.26
CA LEU A 114 -9.13 -10.59 9.81
C LEU A 114 -10.30 -10.47 10.80
N PRO A 115 -10.73 -9.25 11.15
CA PRO A 115 -11.89 -9.03 12.03
C PRO A 115 -13.23 -9.15 11.29
N ILE A 116 -13.22 -9.76 10.12
CA ILE A 116 -14.38 -9.98 9.24
C ILE A 116 -14.39 -11.40 8.73
N ASN A 117 -15.55 -11.88 8.33
CA ASN A 117 -15.68 -13.13 7.61
C ASN A 117 -15.37 -12.93 6.13
N GLY A 118 -14.80 -13.95 5.51
CA GLY A 118 -14.51 -14.00 4.09
C GLY A 118 -14.00 -15.37 3.69
N GLU A 119 -14.16 -15.71 2.41
CA GLU A 119 -13.69 -16.99 1.89
C GLU A 119 -12.30 -16.90 1.26
N LEU A 120 -12.07 -15.82 0.53
CA LEU A 120 -10.85 -15.62 -0.25
C LEU A 120 -10.26 -14.24 -0.03
N LEU A 121 -8.93 -14.20 0.11
CA LEU A 121 -8.13 -12.99 -0.03
C LEU A 121 -7.54 -12.97 -1.44
N VAL A 122 -7.81 -11.93 -2.20
CA VAL A 122 -7.39 -11.83 -3.61
C VAL A 122 -6.43 -10.66 -3.77
N ALA A 123 -5.21 -10.96 -4.20
CA ALA A 123 -4.20 -9.94 -4.49
C ALA A 123 -4.64 -9.06 -5.68
N VAL A 124 -4.57 -7.74 -5.50
CA VAL A 124 -5.13 -6.79 -6.47
C VAL A 124 -4.30 -6.68 -7.75
N ASP A 125 -3.00 -6.92 -7.68
CA ASP A 125 -2.05 -6.76 -8.77
C ASP A 125 -2.04 -7.93 -9.76
N ASN A 126 -2.22 -9.17 -9.27
CA ASN A 126 -2.10 -10.40 -10.07
C ASN A 126 -3.28 -11.36 -9.95
N ASN A 127 -4.33 -10.99 -9.18
CA ASN A 127 -5.52 -11.81 -8.89
C ASN A 127 -5.20 -13.17 -8.22
N HIS A 128 -4.04 -13.30 -7.58
CA HIS A 128 -3.72 -14.49 -6.81
C HIS A 128 -4.70 -14.65 -5.65
N LYS A 129 -5.28 -15.85 -5.52
CA LYS A 129 -6.31 -16.17 -4.53
C LYS A 129 -5.71 -17.00 -3.41
N ILE A 130 -6.02 -16.62 -2.19
CA ILE A 130 -5.57 -17.30 -0.98
C ILE A 130 -6.79 -17.58 -0.11
N ASN A 131 -6.97 -18.83 0.30
CA ASN A 131 -8.08 -19.22 1.16
C ASN A 131 -7.93 -18.60 2.55
N ILE A 132 -9.01 -18.05 3.07
CA ILE A 132 -9.12 -17.62 4.46
C ILE A 132 -9.64 -18.80 5.27
N ILE A 133 -8.91 -19.20 6.30
CA ILE A 133 -9.27 -20.33 7.19
C ILE A 133 -9.36 -19.77 8.62
N ASP A 134 -10.49 -19.96 9.27
CA ASP A 134 -10.76 -19.45 10.62
C ASP A 134 -10.41 -17.94 10.73
N ASN A 135 -10.90 -17.16 9.77
CA ASN A 135 -10.64 -15.73 9.64
C ASN A 135 -9.15 -15.37 9.57
N SER A 136 -8.30 -16.31 9.21
CA SER A 136 -6.85 -16.11 9.18
C SER A 136 -6.27 -16.53 7.84
N VAL A 137 -5.16 -15.87 7.47
CA VAL A 137 -4.39 -16.18 6.28
C VAL A 137 -2.90 -16.10 6.59
N ILE A 138 -2.10 -16.95 5.95
CA ILE A 138 -0.64 -16.88 6.01
C ILE A 138 -0.15 -16.24 4.71
N LEU A 139 0.62 -15.15 4.84
CA LEU A 139 1.12 -14.37 3.72
C LEU A 139 2.65 -14.27 3.77
N GLU A 140 3.26 -14.37 2.60
CA GLU A 140 4.68 -14.10 2.38
C GLU A 140 4.80 -12.72 1.74
N ILE A 141 5.49 -11.82 2.43
CA ILE A 141 5.63 -10.42 2.01
C ILE A 141 7.09 -10.15 1.71
N GLU A 142 7.35 -9.75 0.47
CA GLU A 142 8.69 -9.45 -0.02
C GLU A 142 9.36 -8.31 0.77
N PRO A 143 10.70 -8.22 0.76
CA PRO A 143 11.44 -7.16 1.42
C PRO A 143 11.04 -5.77 0.93
N MET A 144 10.84 -4.81 1.83
CA MET A 144 10.56 -3.39 1.51
C MET A 144 9.45 -3.24 0.46
N SER A 145 8.37 -4.00 0.62
CA SER A 145 7.24 -4.05 -0.30
C SER A 145 5.91 -3.78 0.38
N HIS A 146 4.93 -3.50 -0.44
CA HIS A 146 3.52 -3.42 -0.02
C HIS A 146 2.66 -4.26 -0.94
N GLN A 147 1.52 -4.70 -0.42
CA GLN A 147 0.56 -5.48 -1.18
C GLN A 147 -0.87 -5.13 -0.77
N PHE A 148 -1.73 -4.97 -1.76
CA PHE A 148 -3.16 -4.78 -1.55
C PHE A 148 -3.92 -6.03 -1.92
N TYR A 149 -4.91 -6.34 -1.10
CA TYR A 149 -5.85 -7.43 -1.31
C TYR A 149 -7.28 -6.91 -1.17
N TYR A 150 -8.22 -7.54 -1.84
CA TYR A 150 -9.62 -7.45 -1.48
C TYR A 150 -10.12 -8.77 -0.94
N VAL A 151 -11.10 -8.72 -0.03
CA VAL A 151 -11.73 -9.92 0.55
C VAL A 151 -12.95 -10.24 -0.29
N SER A 152 -13.00 -11.46 -0.83
CA SER A 152 -14.18 -12.01 -1.51
C SER A 152 -14.97 -12.86 -0.53
N GLN A 153 -16.25 -12.67 -0.53
CA GLN A 153 -17.24 -13.52 0.14
C GLN A 153 -17.61 -14.66 -0.78
#